data_2cac921afbbb8586e17cac98ff3ccf61
#
_entry.id   2cac921afbbb8586e17cac98ff3ccf61
#
_cell.length_a   1.000
_cell.length_b   1.000
_cell.length_c   1.000
_cell.angle_alpha   90.00
_cell.angle_beta   90.00
_cell.angle_gamma   90.00
#
_symmetry.space_group_name_H-M   'P 1'
#
loop_
_entity.id
_entity.type
_entity.pdbx_description
1 polymer ?
#
loop_
_entity_poly.entity_id
_entity_poly.type
_entity_poly.pdbx_seq_one_letter_code
_entity_poly.pdbx_strand_id
1 'polypeptide(L)'
;LLAVASNKPDEFTKVLVSRIFGDLFDYAQGSLPEIPTKPAPDIAFMILEKFGVSADDAVFIGDTNVDINTGKAAGIETIGCLWGYRTFEELKEAGADYIIEKPEDIVEII
;
A
#
# COMPACT_ATOMS: atom_id res chain seq x y z
N LEU A 1 6.64 -11.17 2.80
CA LEU A 1 7.00 -9.96 3.55
C LEU A 1 5.84 -8.97 3.54
N LEU A 2 5.64 -8.29 4.66
CA LEU A 2 4.57 -7.31 4.84
C LEU A 2 5.14 -5.94 5.18
N ALA A 3 4.63 -4.90 4.51
CA ALA A 3 5.02 -3.53 4.80
C ALA A 3 3.81 -2.60 4.82
N VAL A 4 3.95 -1.50 5.55
CA VAL A 4 2.98 -0.41 5.58
C VAL A 4 3.57 0.78 4.82
N ALA A 5 2.76 1.39 3.94
CA ALA A 5 3.09 2.61 3.21
C ALA A 5 2.05 3.68 3.54
N SER A 6 2.45 4.75 4.21
CA SER A 6 1.54 5.78 4.71
C SER A 6 2.00 7.19 4.35
N ASN A 7 1.05 8.08 4.11
CA ASN A 7 1.34 9.52 3.95
C ASN A 7 1.51 10.25 5.30
N LYS A 8 1.26 9.57 6.42
CA LYS A 8 1.58 10.11 7.74
C LYS A 8 3.09 10.28 7.89
N PRO A 9 3.57 11.26 8.67
CA PRO A 9 5.01 11.39 8.93
C PRO A 9 5.64 10.08 9.38
N ASP A 10 6.86 9.80 8.93
CA ASP A 10 7.51 8.52 9.14
C ASP A 10 7.63 8.12 10.61
N GLU A 11 7.99 9.06 11.47
CA GLU A 11 8.09 8.80 12.91
C GLU A 11 6.77 8.31 13.50
N PHE A 12 5.66 8.97 13.14
CA PHE A 12 4.33 8.58 13.63
C PHE A 12 3.89 7.25 13.03
N THR A 13 4.18 7.01 11.77
CA THR A 13 3.85 5.74 11.11
C THR A 13 4.51 4.58 11.85
N LYS A 14 5.80 4.68 12.13
CA LYS A 14 6.55 3.63 12.80
C LYS A 14 6.04 3.37 14.22
N VAL A 15 5.74 4.43 14.96
CA VAL A 15 5.19 4.30 16.32
C VAL A 15 3.80 3.65 16.29
N LEU A 16 2.91 4.09 15.40
CA LEU A 16 1.57 3.53 15.30
C LEU A 16 1.57 2.06 14.91
N VAL A 17 2.37 1.70 13.91
CA VAL A 17 2.47 0.30 13.46
C VAL A 17 2.98 -0.58 14.59
N SER A 18 4.02 -0.13 15.30
CA SER A 18 4.56 -0.88 16.43
C SER A 18 3.54 -1.04 17.56
N ARG A 19 2.80 0.02 17.90
CA ARG A 19 1.82 -0.02 18.98
C ARG A 19 0.60 -0.87 18.67
N ILE A 20 0.11 -0.80 17.43
CA ILE A 20 -1.13 -1.49 17.04
C ILE A 20 -0.86 -2.93 16.66
N PHE A 21 0.23 -3.19 15.94
CA PHE A 21 0.52 -4.48 15.32
C PHE A 21 1.75 -5.19 15.89
N GLY A 22 2.51 -4.54 16.80
CA GLY A 22 3.75 -5.12 17.30
C GLY A 22 4.76 -5.31 16.18
N ASP A 23 5.23 -6.53 16.01
CA ASP A 23 6.21 -6.90 14.98
C ASP A 23 5.59 -7.69 13.81
N LEU A 24 4.27 -7.56 13.61
CA LEU A 24 3.55 -8.25 12.54
C LEU A 24 4.04 -7.83 11.15
N PHE A 25 4.39 -6.55 10.98
CA PHE A 25 4.91 -6.02 9.73
C PHE A 25 6.43 -6.03 9.72
N ASP A 26 7.00 -6.41 8.58
CA ASP A 26 8.46 -6.46 8.40
C ASP A 26 9.06 -5.06 8.26
N TYR A 27 8.27 -4.09 7.76
CA TYR A 27 8.72 -2.73 7.58
C TYR A 27 7.54 -1.75 7.54
N ALA A 28 7.79 -0.51 7.95
CA ALA A 28 6.81 0.58 7.85
C ALA A 28 7.50 1.84 7.35
N GLN A 29 6.95 2.44 6.29
CA GLN A 29 7.45 3.68 5.73
C GLN A 29 6.35 4.72 5.74
N GLY A 30 6.63 5.85 6.40
CA GLY A 30 5.79 7.04 6.35
C GLY A 30 6.39 8.08 5.41
N SER A 31 5.79 9.28 5.39
CA SER A 31 6.28 10.37 4.56
C SER A 31 7.56 10.99 5.12
N LEU A 32 8.44 11.41 4.21
CA LEU A 32 9.66 12.15 4.52
C LEU A 32 9.62 13.46 3.74
N PRO A 33 10.20 14.56 4.29
CA PRO A 33 10.08 15.89 3.69
C PRO A 33 10.55 15.98 2.24
N GLU A 34 11.59 15.24 1.87
CA GLU A 34 12.19 15.28 0.53
C GLU A 34 11.63 14.24 -0.43
N ILE A 35 10.70 13.41 0.01
CA ILE A 35 10.13 12.34 -0.81
C ILE A 35 8.68 12.67 -1.15
N PRO A 36 8.30 12.66 -2.44
CA PRO A 36 6.90 12.89 -2.81
C PRO A 36 5.97 11.86 -2.17
N THR A 37 4.83 12.34 -1.67
CA THR A 37 3.82 11.47 -1.05
C THR A 37 2.99 10.74 -2.11
N LYS A 38 2.27 9.68 -1.67
CA LYS A 38 1.29 9.03 -2.53
C LYS A 38 0.33 10.08 -3.11
N PRO A 39 -0.04 10.04 -4.38
CA PRO A 39 0.07 8.90 -5.30
C PRO A 39 1.40 8.78 -6.06
N ALA A 40 2.43 9.54 -5.72
CA ALA A 40 3.76 9.32 -6.28
C ALA A 40 4.27 7.93 -5.90
N PRO A 41 5.00 7.24 -6.79
CA PRO A 41 5.42 5.85 -6.54
C PRO A 41 6.62 5.72 -5.61
N ASP A 42 7.23 6.83 -5.20
CA ASP A 42 8.50 6.84 -4.48
C ASP A 42 8.48 5.97 -3.22
N ILE A 43 7.40 6.05 -2.43
CA ILE A 43 7.29 5.24 -1.21
C ILE A 43 7.28 3.74 -1.52
N ALA A 44 6.61 3.35 -2.60
CA ALA A 44 6.57 1.96 -3.03
C ALA A 44 7.95 1.48 -3.46
N PHE A 45 8.68 2.30 -4.23
CA PHE A 45 10.05 1.97 -4.64
C PHE A 45 10.99 1.82 -3.44
N MET A 46 10.85 2.66 -2.44
CA MET A 46 11.65 2.57 -1.22
C MET A 46 11.44 1.23 -0.50
N ILE A 47 10.21 0.78 -0.41
CA ILE A 47 9.88 -0.49 0.23
C ILE A 47 10.38 -1.68 -0.59
N LEU A 48 10.18 -1.65 -1.90
CA LEU A 48 10.69 -2.70 -2.80
C LEU A 48 12.21 -2.83 -2.69
N GLU A 49 12.91 -1.70 -2.67
CA GLU A 49 14.36 -1.68 -2.51
C GLU A 49 14.79 -2.23 -1.16
N LYS A 50 14.09 -1.82 -0.09
CA LYS A 50 14.36 -2.30 1.26
C LYS A 50 14.24 -3.82 1.36
N PHE A 51 13.26 -4.40 0.69
CA PHE A 51 13.05 -5.85 0.70
C PHE A 51 13.85 -6.61 -0.36
N GLY A 52 14.44 -5.90 -1.31
CA GLY A 52 15.11 -6.55 -2.43
C GLY A 52 14.16 -7.32 -3.34
N VAL A 53 12.93 -6.82 -3.52
CA VAL A 53 11.85 -7.47 -4.26
C VAL A 53 11.50 -6.64 -5.49
N SER A 54 11.20 -7.30 -6.61
CA SER A 54 10.78 -6.59 -7.81
C SER A 54 9.28 -6.28 -7.75
N ALA A 55 8.85 -5.28 -8.53
CA ALA A 55 7.44 -4.91 -8.61
C ALA A 55 6.55 -6.07 -9.05
N ASP A 56 7.06 -6.96 -9.90
CA ASP A 56 6.31 -8.12 -10.41
C ASP A 56 5.99 -9.14 -9.31
N ASP A 57 6.75 -9.13 -8.23
CA ASP A 57 6.58 -10.05 -7.11
C ASP A 57 5.87 -9.41 -5.90
N ALA A 58 5.24 -8.26 -6.12
CA ALA A 58 4.57 -7.52 -5.06
C ALA A 58 3.12 -7.20 -5.41
N VAL A 59 2.30 -6.96 -4.39
CA VAL A 59 0.97 -6.38 -4.55
C VAL A 59 0.85 -5.16 -3.65
N PHE A 60 0.15 -4.13 -4.11
CA PHE A 60 -0.10 -2.92 -3.35
C PHE A 60 -1.58 -2.87 -3.00
N ILE A 61 -1.88 -2.84 -1.71
CA ILE A 61 -3.24 -2.95 -1.20
C ILE A 61 -3.65 -1.64 -0.54
N GLY A 62 -4.83 -1.12 -0.89
CA GLY A 62 -5.32 0.09 -0.27
C GLY A 62 -6.81 0.30 -0.48
N ASP A 63 -7.35 1.32 0.20
CA ASP A 63 -8.78 1.59 0.21
C ASP A 63 -9.17 2.85 -0.57
N THR A 64 -8.20 3.53 -1.18
CA THR A 64 -8.46 4.77 -1.90
C THR A 64 -7.88 4.75 -3.32
N ASN A 65 -8.39 5.66 -4.16
CA ASN A 65 -7.83 5.90 -5.48
C ASN A 65 -6.35 6.33 -5.41
N VAL A 66 -5.97 7.01 -4.32
CA VAL A 66 -4.57 7.40 -4.10
C VAL A 66 -3.68 6.17 -4.01
N ASP A 67 -4.10 5.14 -3.27
CA ASP A 67 -3.35 3.90 -3.14
C ASP A 67 -3.24 3.15 -4.46
N ILE A 68 -4.35 3.05 -5.19
CA ILE A 68 -4.37 2.37 -6.49
C ILE A 68 -3.43 3.08 -7.47
N ASN A 69 -3.49 4.41 -7.51
CA ASN A 69 -2.62 5.19 -8.39
C ASN A 69 -1.14 5.04 -8.00
N THR A 70 -0.84 4.95 -6.71
CA THR A 70 0.54 4.70 -6.22
C THR A 70 1.07 3.37 -6.75
N GLY A 71 0.31 2.30 -6.57
CA GLY A 71 0.72 0.97 -7.03
C GLY A 71 0.89 0.92 -8.55
N LYS A 72 -0.03 1.50 -9.29
CA LYS A 72 0.05 1.54 -10.76
C LYS A 72 1.27 2.33 -11.23
N ALA A 73 1.54 3.47 -10.61
CA ALA A 73 2.70 4.29 -10.96
C ALA A 73 4.01 3.56 -10.67
N ALA A 74 4.03 2.67 -9.68
CA ALA A 74 5.19 1.86 -9.34
C ALA A 74 5.28 0.56 -10.17
N GLY A 75 4.30 0.28 -11.02
CA GLY A 75 4.27 -0.96 -11.79
C GLY A 75 3.91 -2.20 -10.96
N ILE A 76 3.24 -2.00 -9.85
CA ILE A 76 2.84 -3.07 -8.92
C ILE A 76 1.35 -3.39 -9.14
N GLU A 77 1.01 -4.67 -9.08
CA GLU A 77 -0.39 -5.11 -9.12
C GLU A 77 -1.15 -4.58 -7.91
N THR A 78 -2.37 -4.08 -8.11
CA THR A 78 -3.12 -3.38 -7.07
C THR A 78 -4.38 -4.12 -6.65
N ILE A 79 -4.67 -4.05 -5.35
CA ILE A 79 -5.88 -4.61 -4.74
C ILE A 79 -6.59 -3.48 -4.00
N GLY A 80 -7.83 -3.18 -4.40
CA GLY A 80 -8.67 -2.21 -3.72
C GLY A 80 -9.53 -2.91 -2.66
N CYS A 81 -9.62 -2.30 -1.47
CA CYS A 81 -10.38 -2.83 -0.34
C CYS A 81 -11.67 -2.03 -0.14
N LEU A 82 -12.80 -2.73 -0.03
CA LEU A 82 -14.11 -2.09 0.12
C LEU A 82 -14.49 -1.76 1.57
N TRP A 83 -13.72 -2.19 2.55
CA TRP A 83 -14.01 -1.87 3.96
C TRP A 83 -13.47 -0.50 4.40
N GLY A 84 -12.94 0.30 3.48
CA GLY A 84 -12.43 1.65 3.75
C GLY A 84 -13.41 2.74 3.30
N TYR A 85 -12.85 3.86 2.82
CA TYR A 85 -13.61 5.08 2.57
C TYR A 85 -14.16 5.23 1.15
N ARG A 86 -13.69 4.43 0.19
CA ARG A 86 -14.07 4.63 -1.23
C ARG A 86 -14.97 3.52 -1.73
N THR A 87 -15.72 3.84 -2.78
CA THR A 87 -16.68 2.92 -3.38
C THR A 87 -15.98 1.99 -4.38
N PHE A 88 -16.71 0.92 -4.75
CA PHE A 88 -16.28 0.01 -5.81
C PHE A 88 -16.00 0.78 -7.12
N GLU A 89 -16.88 1.69 -7.49
CA GLU A 89 -16.76 2.47 -8.72
C GLU A 89 -15.49 3.34 -8.74
N GLU A 90 -15.18 3.98 -7.63
CA GLU A 90 -13.97 4.82 -7.53
C GLU A 90 -12.71 3.98 -7.66
N LEU A 91 -12.65 2.82 -7.00
CA LEU A 91 -11.49 1.93 -7.06
C LEU A 91 -11.34 1.32 -8.45
N LYS A 92 -12.43 0.94 -9.09
CA LYS A 92 -12.44 0.41 -10.44
C LYS A 92 -11.98 1.46 -11.45
N GLU A 93 -12.48 2.68 -11.32
CA GLU A 93 -12.12 3.79 -12.20
C GLU A 93 -10.64 4.16 -12.07
N ALA A 94 -10.08 4.06 -10.87
CA ALA A 94 -8.64 4.23 -10.65
C ALA A 94 -7.80 3.12 -11.28
N GLY A 95 -8.42 2.00 -11.63
CA GLY A 95 -7.75 0.90 -12.33
C GLY A 95 -7.24 -0.20 -11.44
N ALA A 96 -7.86 -0.43 -10.28
CA ALA A 96 -7.50 -1.55 -9.41
C ALA A 96 -7.57 -2.87 -10.18
N ASP A 97 -6.54 -3.70 -10.04
CA ASP A 97 -6.51 -5.01 -10.70
C ASP A 97 -7.48 -5.97 -10.05
N TYR A 98 -7.65 -5.87 -8.73
CA TYR A 98 -8.61 -6.65 -7.95
C TYR A 98 -9.33 -5.73 -6.97
N ILE A 99 -10.58 -6.05 -6.66
CA ILE A 99 -11.35 -5.35 -5.62
C ILE A 99 -11.96 -6.41 -4.71
N ILE A 100 -11.69 -6.30 -3.41
CA ILE A 100 -12.08 -7.30 -2.43
C ILE A 100 -12.95 -6.70 -1.33
N GLU A 101 -13.83 -7.52 -0.78
CA GLU A 101 -14.78 -7.10 0.26
C GLU A 101 -14.26 -7.35 1.68
N LYS A 102 -13.40 -8.35 1.85
CA LYS A 102 -12.88 -8.76 3.16
C LYS A 102 -11.42 -9.18 3.08
N PRO A 103 -10.65 -9.04 4.17
CA PRO A 103 -9.21 -9.35 4.15
C PRO A 103 -8.86 -10.78 3.73
N GLU A 104 -9.71 -11.75 4.04
CA GLU A 104 -9.49 -13.16 3.70
C GLU A 104 -9.40 -13.36 2.18
N ASP A 105 -10.03 -12.49 1.39
CA ASP A 105 -10.01 -12.58 -0.07
C ASP A 105 -8.61 -12.40 -0.66
N ILE A 106 -7.69 -11.78 0.08
CA ILE A 106 -6.30 -11.58 -0.36
C ILE A 106 -5.63 -12.92 -0.61
N VAL A 107 -5.90 -13.91 0.22
CA VAL A 107 -5.25 -15.23 0.14
C VAL A 107 -5.53 -15.92 -1.20
N GLU A 108 -6.67 -15.64 -1.82
CA GLU A 108 -7.03 -16.23 -3.10
C GLU A 108 -6.31 -15.58 -4.29
N ILE A 109 -5.75 -14.39 -4.07
CA ILE A 109 -5.08 -13.61 -5.12
C ILE A 109 -3.57 -13.84 -5.13
N ILE A 110 -2.97 -13.89 -3.94
CA ILE A 110 -1.51 -14.02 -3.81
C ILE A 110 -1.04 -15.51 -3.72
#